data_0f7688efb2c9bfeeb3d8e13e681da94a
#
_entry.id   0f7688efb2c9bfeeb3d8e13e681da94a
#
_cell.length_a   1.000
_cell.length_b   1.000
_cell.length_c   1.000
_cell.angle_alpha   90.00
_cell.angle_beta   90.00
_cell.angle_gamma   90.00
#
_symmetry.space_group_name_H-M   'P 1'
#
loop_
_entity.id
_entity.type
_entity.pdbx_description
1 polymer ?
#
loop_
_entity_poly.entity_id
_entity_poly.type
_entity_poly.pdbx_seq_one_letter_code
_entity_poly.pdbx_strand_id
1 'polypeptide(L)'
;GTGHVEARDVSEQKVALIDENIKRCRLTNITAKCQDATVLDEASVRTADVLIADLPCSGLGVLRRKTDIKYRMNPEGEESLVALQRQILSVVCEYVKPGGTLIYSTCTIHAAENEENARWFEQIHPEFTLDTMRQMFPEEHLGDGFFIAKFKRKQDNG
;
A
#
# COMPACT_ATOMS: atom_id res chain seq x y z
N GLY A 1 4.78 -16.60 -16.56
CA GLY A 1 5.40 -15.28 -16.62
C GLY A 1 6.87 -15.37 -16.21
N THR A 2 7.66 -14.37 -16.54
CA THR A 2 9.11 -14.32 -16.25
C THR A 2 9.43 -13.50 -15.01
N GLY A 3 8.43 -12.81 -14.44
CA GLY A 3 8.59 -11.97 -13.25
C GLY A 3 8.48 -12.75 -11.95
N HIS A 4 9.03 -12.18 -10.88
CA HIS A 4 8.91 -12.66 -9.51
C HIS A 4 8.11 -11.67 -8.68
N VAL A 5 7.28 -12.17 -7.74
CA VAL A 5 6.52 -11.37 -6.77
C VAL A 5 6.94 -11.77 -5.36
N GLU A 6 7.28 -10.80 -4.53
CA GLU A 6 7.45 -10.99 -3.10
C GLU A 6 6.27 -10.34 -2.37
N ALA A 7 5.48 -11.15 -1.68
CA ALA A 7 4.37 -10.71 -0.85
C ALA A 7 4.84 -10.58 0.61
N ARG A 8 4.57 -9.44 1.23
CA ARG A 8 5.01 -9.13 2.60
C ARG A 8 3.83 -8.80 3.50
N ASP A 9 3.86 -9.28 4.73
CA ASP A 9 2.96 -8.86 5.82
C ASP A 9 3.74 -8.92 7.15
N VAL A 10 3.37 -8.08 8.11
CA VAL A 10 3.97 -8.08 9.45
C VAL A 10 3.50 -9.27 10.29
N SER A 11 2.37 -9.89 9.95
CA SER A 11 1.78 -11.02 10.67
C SER A 11 2.23 -12.35 10.09
N GLU A 12 2.95 -13.14 10.87
CA GLU A 12 3.34 -14.51 10.51
C GLU A 12 2.13 -15.39 10.11
N GLN A 13 0.98 -15.19 10.78
CA GLN A 13 -0.25 -15.92 10.46
C GLN A 13 -0.75 -15.59 9.05
N LYS A 14 -0.71 -14.31 8.65
CA LYS A 14 -1.09 -13.90 7.29
C LYS A 14 -0.09 -14.39 6.26
N VAL A 15 1.20 -14.35 6.58
CA VAL A 15 2.25 -14.91 5.71
C VAL A 15 2.01 -16.40 5.47
N ALA A 16 1.67 -17.16 6.50
CA ALA A 16 1.32 -18.58 6.35
C ALA A 16 0.10 -18.79 5.42
N LEU A 17 -0.94 -17.94 5.54
CA LEU A 17 -2.10 -17.99 4.63
C LEU A 17 -1.73 -17.64 3.18
N ILE A 18 -0.80 -16.69 2.98
CA ILE A 18 -0.27 -16.37 1.64
C ILE A 18 0.44 -17.61 1.07
N ASP A 19 1.31 -18.26 1.84
CA ASP A 19 2.02 -19.47 1.42
C ASP A 19 1.07 -20.63 1.09
N GLU A 20 0.02 -20.83 1.86
CA GLU A 20 -1.03 -21.81 1.56
C GLU A 20 -1.71 -21.53 0.22
N ASN A 21 -2.02 -20.26 -0.05
CA ASN A 21 -2.63 -19.84 -1.31
C ASN A 21 -1.67 -20.03 -2.50
N ILE A 22 -0.40 -19.68 -2.33
CA ILE A 22 0.65 -19.93 -3.34
C ILE A 22 0.70 -21.41 -3.70
N LYS A 23 0.76 -22.30 -2.70
CA LYS A 23 0.76 -23.74 -2.90
C LYS A 23 -0.52 -24.24 -3.56
N ARG A 24 -1.68 -23.81 -3.06
CA ARG A 24 -3.00 -24.18 -3.60
C ARG A 24 -3.16 -23.78 -5.07
N CYS A 25 -2.67 -22.60 -5.44
CA CYS A 25 -2.73 -22.09 -6.81
C CYS A 25 -1.56 -22.58 -7.68
N ARG A 26 -0.62 -23.37 -7.13
CA ARG A 26 0.58 -23.88 -7.82
C ARG A 26 1.42 -22.76 -8.46
N LEU A 27 1.56 -21.65 -7.76
CA LEU A 27 2.36 -20.51 -8.22
C LEU A 27 3.84 -20.75 -7.87
N THR A 28 4.73 -20.60 -8.85
CA THR A 28 6.17 -20.89 -8.71
C THR A 28 7.03 -19.63 -8.68
N ASN A 29 6.44 -18.48 -8.94
CA ASN A 29 7.12 -17.20 -9.06
C ASN A 29 6.69 -16.19 -7.98
N ILE A 30 6.11 -16.68 -6.87
CA ILE A 30 5.71 -15.85 -5.73
C ILE A 30 6.36 -16.42 -4.47
N THR A 31 6.90 -15.54 -3.63
CA THR A 31 7.36 -15.86 -2.27
C THR A 31 6.65 -14.98 -1.25
N ALA A 32 6.46 -15.50 -0.04
CA ALA A 32 5.93 -14.73 1.08
C ALA A 32 7.03 -14.49 2.12
N LYS A 33 7.04 -13.30 2.74
CA LYS A 33 8.03 -12.91 3.75
C LYS A 33 7.35 -12.16 4.89
N CYS A 34 7.65 -12.54 6.13
CA CYS A 34 7.28 -11.74 7.30
C CYS A 34 8.22 -10.55 7.41
N GLN A 35 7.69 -9.33 7.27
CA GLN A 35 8.46 -8.10 7.26
C GLN A 35 7.60 -6.94 7.76
N ASP A 36 8.13 -6.19 8.73
CA ASP A 36 7.57 -4.92 9.15
C ASP A 36 7.89 -3.84 8.10
N ALA A 37 6.85 -3.28 7.48
CA ALA A 37 7.00 -2.27 6.44
C ALA A 37 7.48 -0.89 6.97
N THR A 38 7.53 -0.70 8.28
CA THR A 38 8.12 0.49 8.92
C THR A 38 9.64 0.39 9.09
N VAL A 39 10.21 -0.79 8.82
CA VAL A 39 11.66 -1.08 8.96
C VAL A 39 12.27 -1.34 7.58
N LEU A 40 13.32 -0.59 7.24
CA LEU A 40 13.99 -0.72 5.95
C LEU A 40 14.69 -2.09 5.83
N ASP A 41 14.42 -2.79 4.74
CA ASP A 41 15.16 -3.97 4.30
C ASP A 41 16.20 -3.55 3.26
N GLU A 42 17.43 -3.35 3.69
CA GLU A 42 18.54 -2.88 2.84
C GLU A 42 18.74 -3.75 1.59
N ALA A 43 18.49 -5.07 1.69
CA ALA A 43 18.62 -5.97 0.56
C ALA A 43 17.59 -5.75 -0.55
N SER A 44 16.51 -5.07 -0.23
CA SER A 44 15.40 -4.79 -1.16
C SER A 44 15.47 -3.39 -1.78
N VAL A 45 16.40 -2.53 -1.35
CA VAL A 45 16.53 -1.18 -1.89
C VAL A 45 16.75 -1.20 -3.40
N ARG A 46 15.92 -0.45 -4.14
CA ARG A 46 15.96 -0.33 -5.61
C ARG A 46 15.88 -1.67 -6.37
N THR A 47 15.11 -2.63 -5.87
CA THR A 47 14.94 -3.94 -6.52
C THR A 47 13.59 -4.13 -7.21
N ALA A 48 12.57 -3.35 -6.83
CA ALA A 48 11.21 -3.50 -7.33
C ALA A 48 10.96 -2.68 -8.60
N ASP A 49 10.50 -3.31 -9.68
CA ASP A 49 9.99 -2.61 -10.86
C ASP A 49 8.60 -2.01 -10.59
N VAL A 50 7.79 -2.73 -9.81
CA VAL A 50 6.49 -2.29 -9.32
C VAL A 50 6.37 -2.65 -7.85
N LEU A 51 6.00 -1.71 -7.01
CA LEU A 51 5.68 -1.90 -5.61
C LEU A 51 4.21 -1.53 -5.36
N ILE A 52 3.47 -2.41 -4.68
CA ILE A 52 2.10 -2.15 -4.24
C ILE A 52 2.09 -2.06 -2.72
N ALA A 53 1.74 -0.88 -2.21
CA ALA A 53 1.56 -0.57 -0.80
C ALA A 53 0.06 -0.49 -0.49
N ASP A 54 -0.53 -1.64 -0.14
CA ASP A 54 -1.89 -1.74 0.38
C ASP A 54 -1.85 -1.58 1.90
N LEU A 55 -2.08 -0.36 2.38
CA LEU A 55 -1.74 0.03 3.73
C LEU A 55 -2.88 -0.19 4.73
N PRO A 56 -2.54 -0.41 6.03
CA PRO A 56 -3.54 -0.41 7.07
C PRO A 56 -4.28 0.94 7.07
N CYS A 57 -5.61 0.90 7.10
CA CYS A 57 -6.46 2.07 7.02
C CYS A 57 -7.70 1.91 7.91
N SER A 58 -8.47 2.98 8.08
CA SER A 58 -9.71 2.98 8.86
C SER A 58 -10.77 2.00 8.34
N GLY A 59 -10.72 1.63 7.05
CA GLY A 59 -11.66 0.70 6.45
C GLY A 59 -13.07 1.27 6.23
N LEU A 60 -13.23 2.60 6.24
CA LEU A 60 -14.54 3.26 6.07
C LEU A 60 -15.20 2.96 4.71
N GLY A 61 -14.43 2.50 3.73
CA GLY A 61 -14.96 2.06 2.43
C GLY A 61 -15.68 0.71 2.48
N VAL A 62 -15.43 -0.12 3.50
CA VAL A 62 -15.98 -1.48 3.64
C VAL A 62 -16.99 -1.63 4.77
N LEU A 63 -17.60 -0.55 5.22
CA LEU A 63 -18.55 -0.50 6.34
C LEU A 63 -19.75 -1.46 6.17
N ARG A 64 -20.16 -1.76 4.95
CA ARG A 64 -21.23 -2.73 4.67
C ARG A 64 -20.88 -4.15 5.12
N ARG A 65 -19.57 -4.49 5.15
CA ARG A 65 -19.07 -5.82 5.52
C ARG A 65 -18.57 -5.88 6.96
N LYS A 66 -18.18 -4.73 7.55
CA LYS A 66 -17.57 -4.62 8.88
C LYS A 66 -18.19 -3.46 9.65
N THR A 67 -19.41 -3.64 10.13
CA THR A 67 -20.20 -2.61 10.83
C THR A 67 -19.57 -2.14 12.15
N ASP A 68 -18.71 -2.95 12.77
CA ASP A 68 -17.99 -2.65 14.01
C ASP A 68 -16.88 -1.59 13.85
N ILE A 69 -16.43 -1.32 12.63
CA ILE A 69 -15.43 -0.26 12.33
C ILE A 69 -15.96 1.12 12.79
N LYS A 70 -17.23 1.40 12.57
CA LYS A 70 -17.87 2.68 12.91
C LYS A 70 -17.72 3.08 14.39
N TYR A 71 -17.59 2.11 15.29
CA TYR A 71 -17.49 2.36 16.73
C TYR A 71 -16.05 2.47 17.26
N ARG A 72 -15.05 2.23 16.41
CA ARG A 72 -13.62 2.24 16.79
C ARG A 72 -12.87 3.51 16.37
N MET A 73 -13.51 4.35 15.57
CA MET A 73 -12.90 5.58 15.05
C MET A 73 -13.01 6.71 16.07
N ASN A 74 -11.87 7.27 16.44
CA ASN A 74 -11.74 8.53 17.16
C ASN A 74 -10.63 9.37 16.48
N PRO A 75 -10.60 10.71 16.68
CA PRO A 75 -9.61 11.57 16.04
C PRO A 75 -8.15 11.16 16.27
N GLU A 76 -7.81 10.71 17.47
CA GLU A 76 -6.46 10.25 17.82
C GLU A 76 -6.07 8.98 17.04
N GLY A 77 -7.02 8.08 16.83
CA GLY A 77 -6.82 6.87 16.00
C GLY A 77 -6.62 7.19 14.53
N GLU A 78 -7.33 8.20 14.02
CA GLU A 78 -7.17 8.68 12.63
C GLU A 78 -5.78 9.28 12.39
N GLU A 79 -5.34 10.18 13.26
CA GLU A 79 -4.00 10.78 13.19
C GLU A 79 -2.89 9.71 13.28
N SER A 80 -3.07 8.71 14.15
CA SER A 80 -2.15 7.58 14.30
C SER A 80 -2.06 6.73 13.03
N LEU A 81 -3.19 6.47 12.34
CA LEU A 81 -3.20 5.73 11.07
C LEU A 81 -2.51 6.52 9.96
N VAL A 82 -2.80 7.80 9.82
CA VAL A 82 -2.15 8.68 8.83
C VAL A 82 -0.64 8.71 9.06
N ALA A 83 -0.18 8.84 10.31
CA ALA A 83 1.23 8.84 10.67
C ALA A 83 1.91 7.50 10.30
N LEU A 84 1.26 6.37 10.61
CA LEU A 84 1.75 5.04 10.27
C LEU A 84 1.85 4.84 8.75
N GLN A 85 0.83 5.26 8.00
CA GLN A 85 0.82 5.18 6.54
C GLN A 85 1.97 5.98 5.93
N ARG A 86 2.23 7.19 6.43
CA ARG A 86 3.35 8.03 6.00
C ARG A 86 4.70 7.41 6.31
N GLN A 87 4.84 6.82 7.49
CA GLN A 87 6.06 6.09 7.87
C GLN A 87 6.31 4.91 6.92
N ILE A 88 5.29 4.09 6.66
CA ILE A 88 5.42 2.96 5.73
C ILE A 88 5.78 3.45 4.32
N LEU A 89 5.07 4.46 3.78
CA LEU A 89 5.34 5.00 2.45
C LEU A 89 6.78 5.49 2.31
N SER A 90 7.31 6.17 3.33
CA SER A 90 8.70 6.69 3.34
C SER A 90 9.75 5.59 3.37
N VAL A 91 9.42 4.42 3.90
CA VAL A 91 10.33 3.25 3.89
C VAL A 91 10.22 2.49 2.58
N VAL A 92 9.00 2.11 2.18
CA VAL A 92 8.82 1.20 1.05
C VAL A 92 9.13 1.84 -0.31
N CYS A 93 9.05 3.18 -0.42
CA CYS A 93 9.42 3.88 -1.65
C CYS A 93 10.90 3.67 -2.03
N GLU A 94 11.78 3.41 -1.05
CA GLU A 94 13.19 3.11 -1.30
C GLU A 94 13.40 1.81 -2.09
N TYR A 95 12.44 0.88 -2.04
CA TYR A 95 12.54 -0.38 -2.78
C TYR A 95 12.30 -0.24 -4.28
N VAL A 96 11.66 0.85 -4.71
CA VAL A 96 11.31 1.07 -6.12
C VAL A 96 12.56 1.46 -6.91
N LYS A 97 12.83 0.81 -8.04
CA LYS A 97 13.90 1.16 -8.97
C LYS A 97 13.69 2.56 -9.58
N PRO A 98 14.75 3.27 -10.00
CA PRO A 98 14.63 4.38 -10.94
C PRO A 98 13.79 3.99 -12.16
N GLY A 99 12.80 4.80 -12.53
CA GLY A 99 11.81 4.47 -13.57
C GLY A 99 10.72 3.48 -13.17
N GLY A 100 10.78 2.93 -11.96
CA GLY A 100 9.78 2.02 -11.43
C GLY A 100 8.46 2.69 -11.04
N THR A 101 7.54 1.91 -10.49
CA THR A 101 6.19 2.36 -10.13
C THR A 101 5.91 2.02 -8.68
N LEU A 102 5.40 3.00 -7.91
CA LEU A 102 4.76 2.81 -6.62
C LEU A 102 3.25 2.94 -6.77
N ILE A 103 2.50 1.97 -6.26
CA ILE A 103 1.05 2.02 -6.14
C ILE A 103 0.70 2.06 -4.66
N TYR A 104 0.00 3.09 -4.25
CA TYR A 104 -0.56 3.25 -2.91
C TYR A 104 -2.05 2.97 -2.94
N SER A 105 -2.56 2.13 -2.04
CA SER A 105 -3.97 1.80 -1.95
C SER A 105 -4.48 1.70 -0.52
N THR A 106 -5.78 1.99 -0.35
CA THR A 106 -6.53 1.84 0.90
C THR A 106 -7.96 1.40 0.63
N CYS A 107 -8.57 0.72 1.60
CA CYS A 107 -10.00 0.40 1.58
C CYS A 107 -10.84 1.42 2.39
N THR A 108 -10.47 2.70 2.35
CA THR A 108 -11.20 3.79 3.02
C THR A 108 -11.64 4.86 2.04
N ILE A 109 -12.58 5.72 2.48
CA ILE A 109 -13.02 6.92 1.77
C ILE A 109 -12.56 8.20 2.47
N HIS A 110 -11.69 8.08 3.47
CA HIS A 110 -11.23 9.20 4.29
C HIS A 110 -10.11 9.99 3.56
N ALA A 111 -10.35 11.27 3.31
CA ALA A 111 -9.44 12.10 2.50
C ALA A 111 -8.02 12.20 3.08
N ALA A 112 -7.88 12.31 4.41
CA ALA A 112 -6.58 12.40 5.09
C ALA A 112 -5.72 11.14 4.88
N GLU A 113 -6.36 9.96 4.80
CA GLU A 113 -5.69 8.70 4.52
C GLU A 113 -5.46 8.48 3.02
N ASN A 114 -6.07 9.24 2.13
CA ASN A 114 -6.10 9.02 0.69
C ASN A 114 -5.40 10.15 -0.08
N GLU A 115 -6.16 11.13 -0.57
CA GLU A 115 -5.65 12.21 -1.40
C GLU A 115 -4.59 13.05 -0.70
N GLU A 116 -4.81 13.41 0.58
CA GLU A 116 -3.88 14.22 1.35
C GLU A 116 -2.55 13.51 1.58
N ASN A 117 -2.59 12.19 1.86
CA ASN A 117 -1.38 11.37 1.97
C ASN A 117 -0.66 11.24 0.62
N ALA A 118 -1.39 11.08 -0.49
CA ALA A 118 -0.79 10.99 -1.81
C ALA A 118 -0.08 12.31 -2.18
N ARG A 119 -0.69 13.46 -1.91
CA ARG A 119 -0.07 14.76 -2.14
C ARG A 119 1.10 15.03 -1.21
N TRP A 120 0.97 14.68 0.08
CA TRP A 120 2.07 14.75 1.03
C TRP A 120 3.27 13.92 0.55
N PHE A 121 3.04 12.69 0.08
CA PHE A 121 4.11 11.83 -0.42
C PHE A 121 4.84 12.48 -1.61
N GLU A 122 4.13 13.00 -2.59
CA GLU A 122 4.74 13.68 -3.74
C GLU A 122 5.58 14.91 -3.34
N GLN A 123 5.14 15.66 -2.31
CA GLN A 123 5.88 16.81 -1.80
C GLN A 123 7.17 16.45 -1.08
N ILE A 124 7.16 15.36 -0.29
CA ILE A 124 8.31 14.94 0.52
C ILE A 124 9.30 14.10 -0.29
N HIS A 125 8.83 13.42 -1.33
CA HIS A 125 9.62 12.55 -2.20
C HIS A 125 9.70 13.10 -3.63
N PRO A 126 10.51 14.14 -3.88
CA PRO A 126 10.59 14.82 -5.18
C PRO A 126 11.10 13.93 -6.32
N GLU A 127 11.70 12.78 -5.98
CA GLU A 127 12.08 11.74 -6.93
C GLU A 127 10.89 10.96 -7.49
N PHE A 128 9.70 11.11 -6.92
CA PHE A 128 8.46 10.56 -7.45
C PHE A 128 7.56 11.64 -8.06
N THR A 129 6.77 11.25 -9.03
CA THR A 129 5.71 12.08 -9.64
C THR A 129 4.40 11.31 -9.58
N LEU A 130 3.35 11.96 -9.11
CA LEU A 130 2.00 11.41 -9.13
C LEU A 130 1.51 11.31 -10.58
N ASP A 131 1.28 10.10 -11.06
CA ASP A 131 0.80 9.81 -12.42
C ASP A 131 -0.75 9.85 -12.47
N THR A 132 -1.39 9.11 -11.59
CA THR A 132 -2.85 9.11 -11.45
C THR A 132 -3.25 8.85 -10.01
N MET A 133 -4.42 9.36 -9.60
CA MET A 133 -5.10 8.91 -8.38
C MET A 133 -6.61 8.86 -8.60
N ARG A 134 -7.28 7.96 -7.90
CA ARG A 134 -8.72 7.78 -7.99
C ARG A 134 -9.31 7.32 -6.67
N GLN A 135 -10.33 8.05 -6.21
CA GLN A 135 -11.24 7.61 -5.15
C GLN A 135 -12.46 6.93 -5.78
N MET A 136 -12.79 5.74 -5.32
CA MET A 136 -14.02 5.02 -5.66
C MET A 136 -14.94 5.05 -4.44
N PHE A 137 -16.19 5.48 -4.63
CA PHE A 137 -17.19 5.51 -3.57
C PHE A 137 -18.14 4.31 -3.69
N PRO A 138 -18.64 3.78 -2.55
CA PRO A 138 -19.51 2.60 -2.55
C PRO A 138 -20.78 2.76 -3.39
N GLU A 139 -21.30 3.98 -3.51
CA GLU A 139 -22.54 4.29 -4.22
C GLU A 139 -22.40 4.25 -5.74
N GLU A 140 -21.22 4.57 -6.26
CA GLU A 140 -20.95 4.68 -7.70
C GLU A 140 -20.89 3.32 -8.41
N HIS A 141 -20.47 2.27 -7.69
CA HIS A 141 -20.10 0.99 -8.30
C HIS A 141 -20.76 -0.25 -7.67
N LEU A 142 -21.74 -0.09 -6.76
CA LEU A 142 -22.34 -1.18 -5.97
C LEU A 142 -21.33 -2.03 -5.21
N GLY A 143 -20.09 -1.54 -5.08
CA GLY A 143 -18.95 -2.19 -4.43
C GLY A 143 -18.52 -1.48 -3.16
N ASP A 144 -17.33 -1.84 -2.69
CA ASP A 144 -16.69 -1.20 -1.56
C ASP A 144 -16.01 0.11 -1.99
N GLY A 145 -15.85 1.04 -1.05
CA GLY A 145 -15.02 2.24 -1.26
C GLY A 145 -13.55 1.87 -1.26
N PHE A 146 -12.80 2.44 -2.20
CA PHE A 146 -11.40 2.14 -2.39
C PHE A 146 -10.66 3.35 -2.94
N PHE A 147 -9.41 3.52 -2.55
CA PHE A 147 -8.53 4.55 -3.10
C PHE A 147 -7.29 3.93 -3.72
N ILE A 148 -6.82 4.52 -4.80
CA ILE A 148 -5.57 4.16 -5.45
C ILE A 148 -4.85 5.40 -5.95
N ALA A 149 -3.55 5.49 -5.68
CA ALA A 149 -2.64 6.47 -6.25
C ALA A 149 -1.44 5.75 -6.87
N LYS A 150 -1.04 6.17 -8.05
CA LYS A 150 0.09 5.62 -8.79
C LYS A 150 1.14 6.70 -8.97
N PHE A 151 2.36 6.39 -8.55
CA PHE A 151 3.53 7.25 -8.69
C PHE A 151 4.57 6.61 -9.60
N LYS A 152 5.29 7.44 -10.31
CA LYS A 152 6.47 7.06 -11.09
C LYS A 152 7.73 7.60 -10.42
N ARG A 153 8.71 6.73 -10.16
CA ARG A 153 10.04 7.17 -9.76
C ARG A 153 10.79 7.69 -10.99
N LYS A 154 11.38 8.87 -10.87
CA LYS A 154 12.21 9.46 -11.91
C LYS A 154 13.43 8.58 -12.19
N GLN A 155 13.95 8.66 -13.41
CA GLN A 155 15.25 8.07 -13.70
C GLN A 155 16.34 8.83 -12.93
N ASP A 156 17.37 8.13 -12.50
CA ASP A 156 18.56 8.81 -11.97
C ASP A 156 19.16 9.60 -13.15
N ASN A 157 19.26 10.92 -13.00
CA ASN A 157 20.01 11.72 -13.97
C ASN A 157 21.49 11.33 -13.84
N GLY A 158 22.00 10.66 -14.87
CA GLY A 158 23.40 10.27 -14.97
C GLY A 158 24.33 11.49 -15.05
#